data_4856991493f8949e211e9161e441071f
#
_entry.id   4856991493f8949e211e9161e441071f
#
_cell.length_a   1.000
_cell.length_b   1.000
_cell.length_c   1.000
_cell.angle_alpha   90.00
_cell.angle_beta   90.00
_cell.angle_gamma   90.00
#
_symmetry.space_group_name_H-M   'P 1'
#
loop_
_entity.id
_entity.type
_entity.pdbx_description
1 polymer ?
#
loop_
_entity_poly.entity_id
_entity_poly.type
_entity_poly.pdbx_seq_one_letter_code
_entity_poly.pdbx_strand_id
1 'polypeptide(L)'
;MQHLLRRKIIYCILILMMGSSRSIAQLRYSGLNLPDHDSKSYHFGINLGMNRSHFNFTHHPQFLHQDSITVIESINSTGINLAWLVNLNLSEHFDIRTYPLNLTFSEKAFEYTLKYPDLPAGEDTITIKKVQSITLSFPFQIKFSSDRIDNLKVYTIAGVKFDYDMASNAGKSNAEGLIKLNKLDYSIEGGVGFHIYFPFFVLSPELKVSWGLSNLHSRDPSLKFSSNFDKIYSRMISFSLIVE
;
A
#
# COMPACT_ATOMS: atom_id res chain seq x y z
N MET A 1 11.33 32.10 -9.68
CA MET A 1 10.42 32.45 -8.56
C MET A 1 9.93 31.23 -7.77
N GLN A 2 9.52 30.12 -8.39
CA GLN A 2 9.02 28.91 -7.71
C GLN A 2 10.04 28.21 -6.78
N HIS A 3 11.33 28.21 -7.10
CA HIS A 3 12.37 27.59 -6.26
C HIS A 3 12.62 28.33 -4.94
N LEU A 4 12.44 29.64 -4.90
CA LEU A 4 12.56 30.43 -3.68
C LEU A 4 11.36 30.22 -2.75
N LEU A 5 10.17 30.04 -3.33
CA LEU A 5 8.96 29.74 -2.55
C LEU A 5 9.04 28.33 -1.90
N ARG A 6 9.50 27.33 -2.64
CA ARG A 6 9.69 25.97 -2.10
C ARG A 6 10.70 25.93 -0.95
N ARG A 7 11.83 26.65 -1.06
CA ARG A 7 12.81 26.75 0.03
C ARG A 7 12.21 27.42 1.28
N LYS A 8 11.45 28.48 1.12
CA LYS A 8 10.78 29.15 2.26
C LYS A 8 9.76 28.24 2.95
N ILE A 9 8.99 27.47 2.18
CA ILE A 9 8.02 26.49 2.73
C ILE A 9 8.74 25.39 3.52
N ILE A 10 9.86 24.86 3.00
CA ILE A 10 10.66 23.84 3.69
C ILE A 10 11.23 24.39 5.02
N TYR A 11 11.74 25.62 5.03
CA TYR A 11 12.22 26.25 6.26
C TYR A 11 11.10 26.51 7.27
N CYS A 12 9.90 26.92 6.83
CA CYS A 12 8.74 27.08 7.71
C CYS A 12 8.30 25.75 8.32
N ILE A 13 8.30 24.65 7.56
CA ILE A 13 7.97 23.30 8.05
C ILE A 13 9.04 22.84 9.06
N LEU A 14 10.32 23.05 8.78
CA LEU A 14 11.41 22.72 9.70
C LEU A 14 11.33 23.52 11.01
N ILE A 15 11.00 24.80 10.96
CA ILE A 15 10.82 25.66 12.14
C ILE A 15 9.58 25.20 12.93
N LEU A 16 8.49 24.82 12.26
CA LEU A 16 7.29 24.29 12.90
C LEU A 16 7.57 22.96 13.62
N MET A 17 8.36 22.08 13.02
CA MET A 17 8.80 20.83 13.65
C MET A 17 9.73 21.05 14.84
N MET A 18 10.60 22.05 14.81
CA MET A 18 11.47 22.40 15.94
C MET A 18 10.69 23.08 17.09
N GLY A 19 9.61 23.81 16.80
CA GLY A 19 8.76 24.45 17.80
C GLY A 19 7.89 23.48 18.59
N SER A 20 7.54 22.33 18.05
CA SER A 20 6.67 21.32 18.67
C SER A 20 7.36 20.44 19.71
N SER A 21 8.69 20.41 19.73
CA SER A 21 9.46 19.55 20.65
C SER A 21 9.39 19.95 22.13
N ARG A 22 8.89 21.16 22.46
CA ARG A 22 8.74 21.60 23.86
C ARG A 22 7.39 21.25 24.49
N SER A 23 6.38 20.94 23.71
CA SER A 23 5.03 20.64 24.22
C SER A 23 4.85 19.20 24.70
N ILE A 24 5.72 18.27 24.30
CA ILE A 24 5.64 16.85 24.69
C ILE A 24 6.21 16.63 26.12
N ALA A 25 7.07 17.53 26.60
CA ALA A 25 7.71 17.41 27.91
C ALA A 25 6.78 17.67 29.12
N GLN A 26 5.56 18.17 28.89
CA GLN A 26 4.62 18.51 30.00
C GLN A 26 3.55 17.43 30.25
N LEU A 27 3.45 16.38 29.41
CA LEU A 27 2.61 15.21 29.69
C LEU A 27 3.40 14.17 30.52
N ARG A 28 4.00 14.60 31.63
CA ARG A 28 4.40 13.68 32.70
C ARG A 28 3.15 13.21 33.44
N TYR A 29 2.39 12.34 32.81
CA TYR A 29 1.53 11.44 33.55
C TYR A 29 2.47 10.39 34.17
N SER A 30 2.67 10.45 35.50
CA SER A 30 3.64 9.64 36.23
C SER A 30 3.18 8.19 36.41
N GLY A 31 2.74 7.53 35.34
CA GLY A 31 2.30 6.14 35.34
C GLY A 31 2.34 5.52 33.95
N LEU A 32 2.70 4.24 33.91
CA LEU A 32 2.57 3.43 32.70
C LEU A 32 1.08 3.21 32.41
N ASN A 33 0.61 3.68 31.27
CA ASN A 33 -0.72 3.38 30.78
C ASN A 33 -0.78 1.89 30.36
N LEU A 34 -1.83 1.17 30.71
CA LEU A 34 -2.03 -0.22 30.35
C LEU A 34 -0.80 -1.11 30.68
N PRO A 35 -0.35 -1.20 31.95
CA PRO A 35 0.88 -1.92 32.31
C PRO A 35 0.82 -3.40 31.95
N ASP A 36 -0.36 -4.02 31.99
CA ASP A 36 -0.56 -5.44 31.70
C ASP A 36 -0.75 -5.74 30.21
N HIS A 37 -0.75 -4.71 29.35
CA HIS A 37 -0.99 -4.90 27.91
C HIS A 37 0.09 -5.77 27.30
N ASP A 38 1.36 -5.45 27.52
CA ASP A 38 2.49 -6.17 26.91
C ASP A 38 2.66 -7.61 27.42
N SER A 39 2.05 -7.96 28.56
CA SER A 39 2.11 -9.31 29.15
C SER A 39 1.06 -10.28 28.58
N LYS A 40 0.07 -9.78 27.84
CA LYS A 40 -0.97 -10.61 27.25
C LYS A 40 -0.41 -11.41 26.08
N SER A 41 -0.82 -12.69 26.00
CA SER A 41 -0.37 -13.59 24.93
C SER A 41 -0.92 -13.22 23.55
N TYR A 42 -2.04 -12.50 23.49
CA TYR A 42 -2.68 -12.10 22.22
C TYR A 42 -3.37 -10.75 22.34
N HIS A 43 -3.41 -10.03 21.21
CA HIS A 43 -4.11 -8.77 21.07
C HIS A 43 -4.96 -8.78 19.81
N PHE A 44 -6.07 -8.08 19.89
CA PHE A 44 -6.92 -7.80 18.74
C PHE A 44 -6.94 -6.31 18.47
N GLY A 45 -7.02 -5.94 17.20
CA GLY A 45 -7.07 -4.55 16.81
C GLY A 45 -7.81 -4.35 15.51
N ILE A 46 -8.15 -3.09 15.26
CA ILE A 46 -8.72 -2.63 14.00
C ILE A 46 -7.68 -1.74 13.32
N ASN A 47 -7.44 -2.01 12.06
CA ASN A 47 -6.55 -1.23 11.21
C ASN A 47 -7.38 -0.46 10.19
N LEU A 48 -7.23 0.86 10.18
CA LEU A 48 -7.73 1.75 9.16
C LEU A 48 -6.53 2.45 8.51
N GLY A 49 -6.43 2.36 7.19
CA GLY A 49 -5.29 2.92 6.50
C GLY A 49 -5.63 3.53 5.15
N MET A 50 -4.70 4.32 4.66
CA MET A 50 -4.66 4.81 3.30
C MET A 50 -3.49 4.14 2.58
N ASN A 51 -3.69 3.80 1.31
CA ASN A 51 -2.63 3.25 0.49
C ASN A 51 -2.41 4.08 -0.78
N ARG A 52 -1.20 4.02 -1.27
CA ARG A 52 -0.83 4.50 -2.60
C ARG A 52 -0.23 3.34 -3.37
N SER A 53 -0.87 2.97 -4.46
CA SER A 53 -0.50 1.80 -5.26
C SER A 53 -0.22 2.18 -6.70
N HIS A 54 0.68 1.42 -7.32
CA HIS A 54 1.00 1.52 -8.75
C HIS A 54 1.43 0.16 -9.27
N PHE A 55 1.51 0.04 -10.59
CA PHE A 55 2.09 -1.11 -11.26
C PHE A 55 3.53 -0.82 -11.69
N ASN A 56 4.42 -1.76 -11.41
CA ASN A 56 5.73 -1.84 -12.06
C ASN A 56 5.63 -2.88 -13.18
N PHE A 57 6.00 -2.52 -14.40
CA PHE A 57 5.79 -3.39 -15.57
C PHE A 57 6.99 -3.39 -16.51
N THR A 58 7.07 -4.41 -17.34
CA THR A 58 8.02 -4.53 -18.44
C THR A 58 7.25 -4.60 -19.76
N HIS A 59 7.78 -3.91 -20.77
CA HIS A 59 7.22 -3.93 -22.11
C HIS A 59 7.49 -5.29 -22.79
N HIS A 60 6.55 -5.72 -23.59
CA HIS A 60 6.76 -6.88 -24.47
C HIS A 60 7.74 -6.52 -25.60
N PRO A 61 8.62 -7.44 -26.06
CA PRO A 61 9.56 -7.15 -27.15
C PRO A 61 8.91 -6.63 -28.44
N GLN A 62 7.69 -7.03 -28.73
CA GLN A 62 6.92 -6.54 -29.89
C GLN A 62 6.43 -5.09 -29.73
N PHE A 63 6.53 -4.48 -28.54
CA PHE A 63 6.10 -3.11 -28.32
C PHE A 63 6.81 -2.11 -29.25
N LEU A 64 8.10 -2.33 -29.54
CA LEU A 64 8.89 -1.49 -30.45
C LEU A 64 8.48 -1.61 -31.93
N HIS A 65 7.74 -2.66 -32.27
CA HIS A 65 7.25 -2.87 -33.64
C HIS A 65 5.77 -2.44 -33.81
N GLN A 66 5.13 -1.99 -32.73
CA GLN A 66 3.75 -1.49 -32.77
C GLN A 66 3.76 0.03 -32.92
N ASP A 67 3.20 0.52 -34.02
CA ASP A 67 3.12 1.95 -34.30
C ASP A 67 1.96 2.69 -33.60
N SER A 68 1.05 1.95 -32.94
CA SER A 68 -0.20 2.55 -32.42
C SER A 68 -0.05 3.18 -31.02
N ILE A 69 0.86 2.69 -30.17
CA ILE A 69 1.09 3.17 -28.80
C ILE A 69 2.53 3.62 -28.68
N THR A 70 2.75 4.89 -28.30
CA THR A 70 4.08 5.48 -28.21
C THR A 70 4.66 5.42 -26.80
N VAL A 71 3.82 5.66 -25.77
CA VAL A 71 4.25 5.68 -24.37
C VAL A 71 3.20 4.98 -23.51
N ILE A 72 3.66 4.25 -22.50
CA ILE A 72 2.82 3.68 -21.45
C ILE A 72 3.42 4.08 -20.11
N GLU A 73 2.60 4.68 -19.25
CA GLU A 73 3.00 5.06 -17.90
C GLU A 73 2.02 4.50 -16.87
N SER A 74 2.54 4.10 -15.70
CA SER A 74 1.71 3.68 -14.58
C SER A 74 1.39 4.88 -13.70
N ILE A 75 0.11 5.15 -13.50
CA ILE A 75 -0.36 6.23 -12.65
C ILE A 75 -0.52 5.71 -11.22
N ASN A 76 0.04 6.47 -10.27
CA ASN A 76 -0.18 6.20 -8.85
C ASN A 76 -1.61 6.53 -8.46
N SER A 77 -2.23 5.62 -7.73
CA SER A 77 -3.59 5.81 -7.25
C SER A 77 -3.69 5.62 -5.74
N THR A 78 -4.60 6.34 -5.12
CA THR A 78 -4.85 6.29 -3.69
C THR A 78 -6.02 5.36 -3.41
N GLY A 79 -5.93 4.62 -2.30
CA GLY A 79 -6.97 3.72 -1.84
C GLY A 79 -7.06 3.69 -0.32
N ILE A 80 -7.93 2.84 0.19
CA ILE A 80 -8.13 2.64 1.63
C ILE A 80 -7.98 1.17 2.00
N ASN A 81 -7.54 0.93 3.23
CA ASN A 81 -7.42 -0.40 3.82
C ASN A 81 -8.27 -0.46 5.08
N LEU A 82 -9.00 -1.54 5.23
CA LEU A 82 -9.71 -1.87 6.45
C LEU A 82 -9.36 -3.31 6.84
N ALA A 83 -8.85 -3.50 8.05
CA ALA A 83 -8.48 -4.84 8.49
C ALA A 83 -8.75 -5.06 9.97
N TRP A 84 -8.99 -6.33 10.30
CA TRP A 84 -9.00 -6.83 11.66
C TRP A 84 -7.68 -7.52 11.94
N LEU A 85 -7.01 -7.09 13.02
CA LEU A 85 -5.68 -7.53 13.39
C LEU A 85 -5.77 -8.56 14.52
N VAL A 86 -4.94 -9.59 14.41
CA VAL A 86 -4.62 -10.53 15.48
C VAL A 86 -3.11 -10.57 15.64
N ASN A 87 -2.63 -10.26 16.84
CA ASN A 87 -1.23 -10.28 17.23
C ASN A 87 -1.02 -11.32 18.33
N LEU A 88 -0.05 -12.22 18.14
CA LEU A 88 0.34 -13.25 19.10
C LEU A 88 1.74 -12.94 19.61
N ASN A 89 1.87 -12.69 20.91
CA ASN A 89 3.15 -12.44 21.54
C ASN A 89 3.89 -13.77 21.72
N LEU A 90 5.08 -13.88 21.13
CA LEU A 90 5.97 -15.02 21.28
C LEU A 90 7.02 -14.78 22.38
N SER A 91 7.47 -13.54 22.52
CA SER A 91 8.45 -13.11 23.51
C SER A 91 8.29 -11.60 23.75
N GLU A 92 9.10 -11.05 24.67
CA GLU A 92 9.09 -9.61 25.00
C GLU A 92 9.28 -8.68 23.78
N HIS A 93 9.97 -9.18 22.73
CA HIS A 93 10.32 -8.40 21.56
C HIS A 93 9.74 -8.94 20.26
N PHE A 94 9.29 -10.19 20.22
CA PHE A 94 8.84 -10.84 19.00
C PHE A 94 7.38 -11.24 19.07
N ASP A 95 6.62 -10.80 18.06
CA ASP A 95 5.23 -11.18 17.87
C ASP A 95 5.02 -11.73 16.46
N ILE A 96 4.01 -12.58 16.32
CA ILE A 96 3.43 -12.95 15.03
C ILE A 96 2.14 -12.18 14.86
N ARG A 97 2.00 -11.52 13.72
CA ARG A 97 0.83 -10.73 13.37
C ARG A 97 0.20 -11.23 12.10
N THR A 98 -1.11 -11.34 12.11
CA THR A 98 -1.91 -11.65 10.92
C THR A 98 -3.19 -10.81 10.90
N TYR A 99 -3.82 -10.75 9.74
CA TYR A 99 -5.09 -10.08 9.54
C TYR A 99 -6.08 -11.08 8.93
N PRO A 100 -6.95 -11.71 9.73
CA PRO A 100 -7.94 -12.67 9.24
C PRO A 100 -8.91 -12.06 8.22
N LEU A 101 -9.20 -10.77 8.36
CA LEU A 101 -9.97 -9.98 7.41
C LEU A 101 -9.19 -8.71 7.09
N ASN A 102 -8.70 -8.60 5.87
CA ASN A 102 -8.02 -7.40 5.39
C ASN A 102 -8.52 -7.07 3.98
N LEU A 103 -9.32 -6.03 3.90
CA LEU A 103 -9.88 -5.51 2.66
C LEU A 103 -9.10 -4.28 2.22
N THR A 104 -8.56 -4.36 1.02
CA THR A 104 -7.85 -3.25 0.39
C THR A 104 -8.61 -2.80 -0.84
N PHE A 105 -9.04 -1.56 -0.84
CA PHE A 105 -9.66 -0.90 -1.98
C PHE A 105 -8.60 -0.03 -2.64
N SER A 106 -8.34 -0.29 -3.92
CA SER A 106 -7.39 0.50 -4.70
C SER A 106 -7.84 0.63 -6.14
N GLU A 107 -7.49 1.74 -6.76
CA GLU A 107 -7.64 1.94 -8.20
C GLU A 107 -6.25 2.19 -8.76
N LYS A 108 -5.82 1.39 -9.71
CA LYS A 108 -4.55 1.57 -10.41
C LYS A 108 -4.86 1.94 -11.85
N ALA A 109 -4.00 2.73 -12.49
CA ALA A 109 -4.25 3.13 -13.85
C ALA A 109 -2.97 3.10 -14.70
N PHE A 110 -3.20 2.93 -15.99
CA PHE A 110 -2.18 3.13 -17.01
C PHE A 110 -2.60 4.26 -17.92
N GLU A 111 -1.68 5.14 -18.22
CA GLU A 111 -1.79 6.18 -19.22
C GLU A 111 -1.11 5.72 -20.50
N TYR A 112 -1.82 5.81 -21.60
CA TYR A 112 -1.34 5.44 -22.93
C TYR A 112 -1.31 6.67 -23.80
N THR A 113 -0.17 6.97 -24.42
CA THR A 113 -0.07 7.95 -25.51
C THR A 113 -0.24 7.22 -26.83
N LEU A 114 -1.34 7.49 -27.53
CA LEU A 114 -1.68 6.89 -28.81
C LEU A 114 -1.23 7.77 -29.97
N LYS A 115 -0.60 7.15 -30.96
CA LYS A 115 -0.23 7.83 -32.22
C LYS A 115 -1.43 7.91 -33.17
N TYR A 116 -2.26 6.88 -33.18
CA TYR A 116 -3.47 6.77 -33.98
C TYR A 116 -4.65 6.38 -33.06
N PRO A 117 -5.31 7.38 -32.45
CA PRO A 117 -6.48 7.12 -31.61
C PRO A 117 -7.69 6.69 -32.47
N ASP A 118 -8.46 5.74 -31.96
CA ASP A 118 -9.73 5.34 -32.55
C ASP A 118 -10.85 6.25 -31.99
N LEU A 119 -11.09 7.35 -32.69
CA LEU A 119 -12.09 8.35 -32.30
C LEU A 119 -13.53 7.78 -32.19
N PRO A 120 -14.00 6.91 -33.11
CA PRO A 120 -15.27 6.21 -32.96
C PRO A 120 -15.39 5.36 -31.71
N ALA A 121 -14.27 4.78 -31.21
CA ALA A 121 -14.22 4.03 -29.96
C ALA A 121 -14.04 4.91 -28.71
N GLY A 122 -14.00 6.24 -28.87
CA GLY A 122 -13.82 7.19 -27.77
C GLY A 122 -12.38 7.23 -27.23
N GLU A 123 -11.39 6.93 -28.05
CA GLU A 123 -9.98 7.06 -27.70
C GLU A 123 -9.47 8.47 -28.04
N ASP A 124 -8.73 9.05 -27.11
CA ASP A 124 -7.97 10.30 -27.31
C ASP A 124 -6.48 10.00 -27.45
N THR A 125 -5.71 11.00 -27.86
CA THR A 125 -4.23 10.92 -27.91
C THR A 125 -3.63 10.47 -26.58
N ILE A 126 -4.24 10.86 -25.45
CA ILE A 126 -3.91 10.38 -24.11
C ILE A 126 -5.13 9.64 -23.58
N THR A 127 -5.01 8.32 -23.43
CA THR A 127 -6.09 7.46 -22.96
C THR A 127 -5.71 6.79 -21.63
N ILE A 128 -6.54 6.99 -20.61
CA ILE A 128 -6.31 6.42 -19.28
C ILE A 128 -7.19 5.17 -19.11
N LYS A 129 -6.55 4.03 -18.83
CA LYS A 129 -7.24 2.78 -18.52
C LYS A 129 -7.11 2.47 -17.02
N LYS A 130 -8.23 2.55 -16.32
CA LYS A 130 -8.34 2.32 -14.88
C LYS A 130 -8.60 0.85 -14.59
N VAL A 131 -7.91 0.33 -13.57
CA VAL A 131 -8.08 -1.02 -13.05
C VAL A 131 -8.46 -0.90 -11.57
N GLN A 132 -9.74 -1.08 -11.30
CA GLN A 132 -10.24 -1.18 -9.93
C GLN A 132 -9.88 -2.52 -9.35
N SER A 133 -9.39 -2.52 -8.12
CA SER A 133 -8.98 -3.71 -7.38
C SER A 133 -9.62 -3.68 -5.99
N ILE A 134 -10.33 -4.72 -5.67
CA ILE A 134 -10.84 -5.00 -4.32
C ILE A 134 -10.16 -6.27 -3.86
N THR A 135 -9.15 -6.12 -3.03
CA THR A 135 -8.27 -7.23 -2.66
C THR A 135 -8.57 -7.70 -1.24
N LEU A 136 -8.80 -9.00 -1.10
CA LEU A 136 -8.78 -9.68 0.18
C LEU A 136 -7.35 -10.19 0.42
N SER A 137 -6.72 -9.71 1.47
CA SER A 137 -5.31 -9.94 1.76
C SER A 137 -5.12 -10.75 3.03
N PHE A 138 -4.18 -11.69 3.01
CA PHE A 138 -3.81 -12.53 4.16
C PHE A 138 -2.30 -12.36 4.43
N PRO A 139 -1.90 -11.36 5.22
CA PRO A 139 -0.50 -11.19 5.58
C PRO A 139 -0.12 -12.06 6.79
N PHE A 140 1.12 -12.55 6.77
CA PHE A 140 1.80 -13.20 7.88
C PHE A 140 3.08 -12.43 8.16
N GLN A 141 3.12 -11.76 9.29
CA GLN A 141 4.16 -10.82 9.66
C GLN A 141 4.83 -11.24 10.95
N ILE A 142 6.14 -11.05 11.01
CA ILE A 142 6.92 -11.05 12.24
C ILE A 142 7.10 -9.59 12.63
N LYS A 143 6.73 -9.25 13.85
CA LYS A 143 6.91 -7.93 14.44
C LYS A 143 8.03 -8.00 15.48
N PHE A 144 9.01 -7.14 15.33
CA PHE A 144 10.08 -6.93 16.31
C PHE A 144 9.90 -5.56 16.98
N SER A 145 9.75 -5.57 18.30
CA SER A 145 9.49 -4.38 19.11
C SER A 145 10.65 -4.05 20.01
N SER A 146 10.93 -2.75 20.19
CA SER A 146 11.87 -2.25 21.20
C SER A 146 11.33 -2.43 22.62
N ASP A 147 12.14 -2.13 23.62
CA ASP A 147 11.64 -1.89 24.97
C ASP A 147 10.68 -0.71 24.96
N ARG A 148 9.74 -0.75 25.89
CA ARG A 148 8.79 0.33 26.10
C ARG A 148 9.46 1.42 26.94
N ILE A 149 9.45 2.65 26.44
CA ILE A 149 9.91 3.85 27.14
C ILE A 149 8.69 4.69 27.47
N ASP A 150 8.33 4.78 28.74
CA ASP A 150 7.11 5.41 29.23
C ASP A 150 5.85 4.85 28.52
N ASN A 151 5.22 5.65 27.68
CA ASN A 151 4.03 5.26 26.93
C ASN A 151 4.29 5.19 25.41
N LEU A 152 5.52 4.89 25.02
CA LEU A 152 5.93 4.74 23.65
C LEU A 152 6.75 3.44 23.46
N LYS A 153 6.48 2.70 22.37
CA LYS A 153 7.22 1.53 21.94
C LYS A 153 7.37 1.60 20.42
N VAL A 154 8.56 1.36 19.89
CA VAL A 154 8.82 1.35 18.46
C VAL A 154 8.86 -0.09 17.98
N TYR A 155 8.37 -0.35 16.77
CA TYR A 155 8.46 -1.68 16.19
C TYR A 155 8.74 -1.66 14.70
N THR A 156 9.27 -2.76 14.22
CA THR A 156 9.43 -3.07 12.80
C THR A 156 8.67 -4.34 12.47
N ILE A 157 8.20 -4.42 11.23
CA ILE A 157 7.53 -5.61 10.72
C ILE A 157 8.17 -6.07 9.42
N ALA A 158 8.18 -7.37 9.23
CA ALA A 158 8.54 -7.99 7.96
C ALA A 158 7.67 -9.24 7.77
N GLY A 159 7.28 -9.53 6.53
CA GLY A 159 6.44 -10.69 6.29
C GLY A 159 6.12 -10.93 4.83
N VAL A 160 5.26 -11.91 4.64
CA VAL A 160 4.70 -12.29 3.34
C VAL A 160 3.20 -12.01 3.35
N LYS A 161 2.66 -11.73 2.18
CA LYS A 161 1.24 -11.45 2.01
C LYS A 161 0.71 -12.17 0.78
N PHE A 162 -0.45 -12.79 0.93
CA PHE A 162 -1.22 -13.41 -0.13
C PHE A 162 -2.44 -12.56 -0.40
N ASP A 163 -2.60 -12.18 -1.67
CA ASP A 163 -3.67 -11.30 -2.11
C ASP A 163 -4.59 -12.02 -3.09
N TYR A 164 -5.90 -11.91 -2.87
CA TYR A 164 -6.93 -12.36 -3.77
C TYR A 164 -7.75 -11.18 -4.26
N ASP A 165 -7.64 -10.84 -5.54
CA ASP A 165 -8.39 -9.74 -6.15
C ASP A 165 -9.78 -10.21 -6.58
N MET A 166 -10.81 -9.74 -5.86
CA MET A 166 -12.22 -10.06 -6.12
C MET A 166 -12.77 -9.32 -7.36
N ALA A 167 -12.16 -8.20 -7.74
CA ALA A 167 -12.56 -7.40 -8.90
C ALA A 167 -11.84 -7.79 -10.20
N SER A 168 -10.93 -8.78 -10.14
CA SER A 168 -10.14 -9.22 -11.28
C SER A 168 -11.00 -9.65 -12.47
N ASN A 169 -10.56 -9.24 -13.65
CA ASN A 169 -11.23 -9.46 -14.93
C ASN A 169 -10.55 -10.50 -15.85
N ALA A 170 -9.61 -11.28 -15.33
CA ALA A 170 -8.86 -12.29 -16.11
C ALA A 170 -9.74 -13.26 -16.89
N GLY A 171 -10.93 -13.57 -16.38
CA GLY A 171 -11.90 -14.49 -17.00
C GLY A 171 -12.95 -13.86 -17.89
N LYS A 172 -12.96 -12.52 -18.07
CA LYS A 172 -13.97 -11.86 -18.93
C LYS A 172 -13.61 -11.97 -20.39
N SER A 173 -14.54 -12.49 -21.20
CA SER A 173 -14.33 -12.78 -22.63
C SER A 173 -14.38 -11.53 -23.53
N ASN A 174 -15.13 -10.47 -23.16
CA ASN A 174 -15.40 -9.30 -24.02
C ASN A 174 -14.87 -8.00 -23.39
N ALA A 175 -13.62 -7.99 -22.98
CA ALA A 175 -13.01 -6.84 -22.34
C ALA A 175 -12.13 -6.04 -23.32
N GLU A 176 -12.68 -5.65 -24.47
CA GLU A 176 -12.02 -4.70 -25.37
C GLU A 176 -11.70 -3.41 -24.59
N GLY A 177 -10.44 -3.07 -24.53
CA GLY A 177 -9.96 -1.92 -23.76
C GLY A 177 -9.65 -2.14 -22.28
N LEU A 178 -9.73 -3.36 -21.76
CA LEU A 178 -9.30 -3.69 -20.41
C LEU A 178 -7.93 -4.37 -20.39
N ILE A 179 -7.22 -4.19 -19.28
CA ILE A 179 -6.00 -4.93 -18.98
C ILE A 179 -6.41 -6.14 -18.14
N LYS A 180 -6.09 -7.34 -18.60
CA LYS A 180 -6.40 -8.56 -17.88
C LYS A 180 -5.35 -8.82 -16.81
N LEU A 181 -5.78 -8.91 -15.55
CA LEU A 181 -4.93 -9.21 -14.40
C LEU A 181 -5.39 -10.49 -13.72
N ASN A 182 -4.42 -11.29 -13.28
CA ASN A 182 -4.64 -12.50 -12.50
C ASN A 182 -5.22 -12.14 -11.11
N LYS A 183 -5.98 -13.07 -10.53
CA LYS A 183 -6.63 -12.89 -9.24
C LYS A 183 -5.71 -13.02 -8.05
N LEU A 184 -4.63 -13.82 -8.18
CA LEU A 184 -3.72 -14.13 -7.08
C LEU A 184 -2.42 -13.34 -7.23
N ASP A 185 -1.99 -12.73 -6.13
CA ASP A 185 -0.68 -12.09 -5.98
C ASP A 185 0.01 -12.58 -4.71
N TYR A 186 1.34 -12.68 -4.76
CA TYR A 186 2.20 -12.93 -3.61
C TYR A 186 3.11 -11.74 -3.47
N SER A 187 3.22 -11.23 -2.25
CA SER A 187 4.07 -10.08 -1.98
C SER A 187 4.88 -10.28 -0.70
N ILE A 188 6.02 -9.61 -0.63
CA ILE A 188 6.73 -9.38 0.60
C ILE A 188 6.38 -7.98 1.09
N GLU A 189 6.34 -7.81 2.40
CA GLU A 189 6.09 -6.52 3.01
C GLU A 189 7.02 -6.26 4.17
N GLY A 190 7.31 -4.98 4.37
CA GLY A 190 8.09 -4.51 5.48
C GLY A 190 7.61 -3.13 5.92
N GLY A 191 7.80 -2.82 7.19
CA GLY A 191 7.30 -1.56 7.72
C GLY A 191 7.86 -1.22 9.08
N VAL A 192 7.50 -0.02 9.53
CA VAL A 192 7.85 0.52 10.84
C VAL A 192 6.63 1.15 11.46
N GLY A 193 6.51 1.08 12.77
CA GLY A 193 5.40 1.69 13.49
C GLY A 193 5.77 2.04 14.93
N PHE A 194 4.82 2.66 15.58
CA PHE A 194 4.93 3.08 16.98
C PHE A 194 3.70 2.63 17.73
N HIS A 195 3.84 2.11 18.94
CA HIS A 195 2.75 1.95 19.90
C HIS A 195 2.74 3.15 20.82
N ILE A 196 1.65 3.88 20.81
CA ILE A 196 1.38 5.00 21.72
C ILE A 196 0.31 4.53 22.70
N TYR A 197 0.67 4.35 23.95
CA TYR A 197 -0.22 3.82 24.98
C TYR A 197 -1.04 4.95 25.60
N PHE A 198 -2.32 4.96 25.29
CA PHE A 198 -3.30 5.80 25.98
C PHE A 198 -3.89 5.07 27.20
N PRO A 199 -4.62 5.73 28.11
CA PRO A 199 -5.17 5.08 29.29
C PRO A 199 -6.11 3.89 29.00
N PHE A 200 -6.77 3.86 27.82
CA PHE A 200 -7.81 2.88 27.51
C PHE A 200 -7.55 2.08 26.22
N PHE A 201 -6.59 2.50 25.39
CA PHE A 201 -6.27 1.84 24.12
C PHE A 201 -4.84 2.14 23.70
N VAL A 202 -4.33 1.34 22.79
CA VAL A 202 -3.04 1.58 22.12
C VAL A 202 -3.31 2.04 20.71
N LEU A 203 -2.76 3.20 20.34
CA LEU A 203 -2.77 3.71 18.98
C LEU A 203 -1.44 3.43 18.31
N SER A 204 -1.48 2.78 17.15
CA SER A 204 -0.27 2.40 16.43
C SER A 204 -0.27 2.94 15.01
N PRO A 205 0.30 4.14 14.77
CA PRO A 205 0.61 4.59 13.42
C PRO A 205 1.72 3.70 12.82
N GLU A 206 1.47 3.23 11.59
CA GLU A 206 2.34 2.29 10.89
C GLU A 206 2.52 2.71 9.43
N LEU A 207 3.76 2.72 8.96
CA LEU A 207 4.12 2.89 7.55
C LEU A 207 4.64 1.55 7.02
N LYS A 208 4.04 1.06 5.93
CA LYS A 208 4.34 -0.22 5.35
C LYS A 208 4.54 -0.12 3.84
N VAL A 209 5.47 -0.88 3.31
CA VAL A 209 5.73 -1.04 1.88
C VAL A 209 5.53 -2.50 1.50
N SER A 210 4.87 -2.73 0.38
CA SER A 210 4.59 -4.07 -0.16
C SER A 210 5.09 -4.18 -1.60
N TRP A 211 5.80 -5.28 -1.88
CA TRP A 211 6.34 -5.62 -3.21
C TRP A 211 5.73 -6.92 -3.70
N GLY A 212 4.87 -6.83 -4.71
CA GLY A 212 4.35 -8.00 -5.43
C GLY A 212 5.47 -8.72 -6.16
N LEU A 213 5.49 -10.03 -6.05
CA LEU A 213 6.48 -10.94 -6.66
C LEU A 213 5.91 -11.73 -7.81
N SER A 214 4.59 -11.92 -7.85
CA SER A 214 3.92 -12.65 -8.93
C SER A 214 3.68 -11.77 -10.16
N ASN A 215 3.75 -12.37 -11.33
CA ASN A 215 3.32 -11.70 -12.55
C ASN A 215 1.78 -11.67 -12.61
N LEU A 216 1.22 -10.49 -12.43
CA LEU A 216 -0.23 -10.27 -12.47
C LEU A 216 -0.79 -10.25 -13.90
N HIS A 217 0.05 -10.10 -14.92
CA HIS A 217 -0.43 -10.00 -16.30
C HIS A 217 -1.02 -11.31 -16.78
N SER A 218 -2.30 -11.28 -17.16
CA SER A 218 -2.97 -12.35 -17.90
C SER A 218 -2.97 -11.97 -19.38
N ARG A 219 -1.95 -12.45 -20.11
CA ARG A 219 -1.72 -12.04 -21.49
C ARG A 219 -2.86 -12.46 -22.40
N ASP A 220 -3.39 -11.52 -23.17
CA ASP A 220 -4.31 -11.75 -24.26
C ASP A 220 -3.85 -10.97 -25.48
N PRO A 221 -3.33 -11.66 -26.52
CA PRO A 221 -2.81 -11.01 -27.72
C PRO A 221 -3.86 -10.24 -28.52
N SER A 222 -5.14 -10.53 -28.33
CA SER A 222 -6.24 -9.88 -29.05
C SER A 222 -6.55 -8.47 -28.51
N LEU A 223 -6.06 -8.15 -27.30
CA LEU A 223 -6.36 -6.88 -26.65
C LEU A 223 -5.27 -5.84 -26.91
N LYS A 224 -5.62 -4.76 -27.61
CA LYS A 224 -4.74 -3.65 -27.99
C LYS A 224 -3.89 -3.11 -26.83
N PHE A 225 -4.49 -2.93 -25.66
CA PHE A 225 -3.80 -2.34 -24.49
C PHE A 225 -3.06 -3.39 -23.66
N SER A 226 -3.58 -4.61 -23.54
CA SER A 226 -2.98 -5.66 -22.72
C SER A 226 -1.78 -6.34 -23.40
N SER A 227 -1.77 -6.45 -24.73
CA SER A 227 -0.72 -7.16 -25.49
C SER A 227 0.68 -6.56 -25.37
N ASN A 228 0.77 -5.28 -24.94
CA ASN A 228 2.02 -4.52 -24.85
C ASN A 228 2.87 -4.84 -23.63
N PHE A 229 2.30 -5.56 -22.65
CA PHE A 229 3.00 -5.93 -21.43
C PHE A 229 3.57 -7.35 -21.52
N ASP A 230 4.77 -7.53 -20.94
CA ASP A 230 5.34 -8.84 -20.67
C ASP A 230 5.01 -9.24 -19.22
N LYS A 231 5.36 -8.39 -18.25
CA LYS A 231 5.13 -8.63 -16.82
C LYS A 231 4.58 -7.38 -16.14
N ILE A 232 3.68 -7.61 -15.19
CA ILE A 232 3.10 -6.55 -14.34
C ILE A 232 3.20 -6.99 -12.88
N TYR A 233 3.81 -6.16 -12.04
CA TYR A 233 3.96 -6.38 -10.61
C TYR A 233 3.28 -5.27 -9.81
N SER A 234 2.67 -5.63 -8.69
CA SER A 234 2.06 -4.65 -7.77
C SER A 234 3.11 -4.01 -6.86
N ARG A 235 2.94 -2.72 -6.60
CA ARG A 235 3.72 -1.96 -5.61
C ARG A 235 2.75 -1.13 -4.79
N MET A 236 2.92 -1.13 -3.46
CA MET A 236 2.03 -0.40 -2.57
C MET A 236 2.81 0.17 -1.39
N ILE A 237 2.49 1.41 -1.05
CA ILE A 237 2.88 2.04 0.21
C ILE A 237 1.60 2.32 0.97
N SER A 238 1.53 1.93 2.24
CA SER A 238 0.36 2.17 3.08
C SER A 238 0.75 2.86 4.38
N PHE A 239 -0.06 3.82 4.78
CA PHE A 239 -0.05 4.40 6.09
C PHE A 239 -1.32 3.98 6.82
N SER A 240 -1.16 3.42 8.00
CA SER A 240 -2.24 2.83 8.79
C SER A 240 -2.27 3.38 10.19
N LEU A 241 -3.46 3.49 10.75
CA LEU A 241 -3.72 3.70 12.16
C LEU A 241 -4.36 2.43 12.71
N ILE A 242 -3.68 1.80 13.64
CA ILE A 242 -4.16 0.58 14.30
C ILE A 242 -4.55 0.94 15.72
N VAL A 243 -5.72 0.46 16.15
CA VAL A 243 -6.23 0.61 17.52
C VAL A 243 -6.37 -0.78 18.12
N GLU A 244 -5.70 -0.99 19.25
CA GLU A 244 -5.71 -2.22 20.07
C GLU A 244 -6.25 -1.94 21.48
#